data_cf919aa331c175091e61cecdf1bbf003
#
_entry.id   cf919aa331c175091e61cecdf1bbf003
#
_cell.length_a   1.000
_cell.length_b   1.000
_cell.length_c   1.000
_cell.angle_alpha   90.00
_cell.angle_beta   90.00
_cell.angle_gamma   90.00
#
_symmetry.space_group_name_H-M   'P 1'
#
loop_
_entity.id
_entity.type
_entity.pdbx_description
1 polymer ?
#
loop_
_entity_poly.entity_id
_entity_poly.type
_entity_poly.pdbx_seq_one_letter_code
_entity_poly.pdbx_strand_id
1 'polypeptide(L)'
;MTEFNASRFEWEKALLDSLVHAMHGGAEPLVGGMWRRSFPEGKACESRPVLGDLIHWDWKAFDLDGHLLTKDSQSFLVGKDALPMVFRESAKASCFDDSFHVWSPSVVAFGPTGIPGAIPPFTPLRFEVRQTRSLADVQWLDDVQEGKADESTWLSAWLEHVEVPGLKEIEPGHVWMQIHEEGLPLQLGETMILEIQTHDVLWSDTDSLHDGDGQLMDWTVGTPDQLVKALELSTTTHPEAQVLTVFCTSEWAFGADGVPESGIKARTPVRFDLRWTR
;
A
#
# COMPACT_ATOMS: atom_id res chain seq x y z
N MET A 1 -2.64 -28.78 0.98
CA MET A 1 -4.12 -28.78 1.14
C MET A 1 -4.57 -30.22 1.13
N THR A 2 -5.37 -30.64 2.11
CA THR A 2 -5.89 -32.02 2.10
C THR A 2 -6.91 -32.17 0.98
N GLU A 3 -7.10 -33.39 0.47
CA GLU A 3 -8.04 -33.71 -0.63
C GLU A 3 -9.48 -33.27 -0.29
N PHE A 4 -9.86 -33.41 0.96
CA PHE A 4 -11.15 -32.93 1.49
C PHE A 4 -11.29 -31.40 1.36
N ASN A 5 -10.26 -30.63 1.73
CA ASN A 5 -10.31 -29.17 1.64
C ASN A 5 -10.33 -28.68 0.19
N ALA A 6 -9.69 -29.41 -0.73
CA ALA A 6 -9.73 -29.09 -2.16
C ALA A 6 -11.12 -29.28 -2.74
N SER A 7 -11.76 -30.44 -2.48
CA SER A 7 -13.13 -30.71 -2.95
C SER A 7 -14.14 -29.72 -2.40
N ARG A 8 -14.00 -29.35 -1.14
CA ARG A 8 -14.88 -28.36 -0.50
C ARG A 8 -14.69 -26.98 -1.09
N PHE A 9 -13.45 -26.57 -1.32
CA PHE A 9 -13.13 -25.28 -1.96
C PHE A 9 -13.80 -25.16 -3.34
N GLU A 10 -13.69 -26.20 -4.19
CA GLU A 10 -14.32 -26.19 -5.52
C GLU A 10 -15.85 -26.14 -5.43
N TRP A 11 -16.44 -26.82 -4.47
CA TRP A 11 -17.88 -26.75 -4.23
C TRP A 11 -18.32 -25.35 -3.77
N GLU A 12 -17.63 -24.76 -2.78
CA GLU A 12 -17.95 -23.42 -2.28
C GLU A 12 -17.75 -22.36 -3.36
N LYS A 13 -16.71 -22.48 -4.18
CA LYS A 13 -16.48 -21.60 -5.32
C LYS A 13 -17.65 -21.67 -6.33
N ALA A 14 -18.05 -22.87 -6.73
CA ALA A 14 -19.18 -23.03 -7.64
C ALA A 14 -20.50 -22.48 -7.06
N LEU A 15 -20.72 -22.64 -5.75
CA LEU A 15 -21.86 -22.06 -5.04
C LEU A 15 -21.83 -20.53 -5.10
N LEU A 16 -20.68 -19.90 -4.80
CA LEU A 16 -20.51 -18.45 -4.84
C LEU A 16 -20.64 -17.90 -6.26
N ASP A 17 -20.07 -18.57 -7.26
CA ASP A 17 -20.22 -18.21 -8.67
C ASP A 17 -21.71 -18.17 -9.07
N SER A 18 -22.46 -19.20 -8.69
CA SER A 18 -23.90 -19.26 -8.96
C SER A 18 -24.70 -18.18 -8.26
N LEU A 19 -24.36 -17.93 -6.98
CA LEU A 19 -25.05 -16.92 -6.15
C LEU A 19 -24.79 -15.50 -6.66
N VAL A 20 -23.55 -15.17 -7.00
CA VAL A 20 -23.17 -13.84 -7.49
C VAL A 20 -23.74 -13.58 -8.87
N HIS A 21 -23.76 -14.56 -9.78
CA HIS A 21 -24.40 -14.42 -11.08
C HIS A 21 -25.92 -14.20 -10.98
N ALA A 22 -26.57 -14.80 -9.98
CA ALA A 22 -28.00 -14.58 -9.73
C ALA A 22 -28.32 -13.18 -9.18
N MET A 23 -27.33 -12.46 -8.61
CA MET A 23 -27.51 -11.13 -8.04
C MET A 23 -27.43 -9.95 -9.05
N HIS A 24 -27.49 -10.24 -10.36
CA HIS A 24 -27.64 -9.24 -11.43
C HIS A 24 -26.45 -8.30 -11.68
N GLY A 25 -25.21 -8.78 -11.57
CA GLY A 25 -24.05 -8.07 -12.08
C GLY A 25 -23.40 -7.09 -11.11
N GLY A 26 -22.32 -6.44 -11.56
CA GLY A 26 -21.55 -5.46 -10.77
C GLY A 26 -20.53 -6.07 -9.81
N ALA A 27 -20.46 -7.40 -9.70
CA ALA A 27 -19.39 -8.06 -8.94
C ALA A 27 -18.26 -8.50 -9.89
N GLU A 28 -17.04 -8.33 -9.43
CA GLU A 28 -15.81 -8.70 -10.13
C GLU A 28 -15.14 -9.89 -9.42
N PRO A 29 -14.53 -10.82 -10.16
CA PRO A 29 -13.82 -11.93 -9.55
C PRO A 29 -12.50 -11.48 -8.95
N LEU A 30 -12.16 -12.05 -7.78
CA LEU A 30 -10.87 -11.91 -7.13
C LEU A 30 -10.15 -13.25 -7.06
N VAL A 31 -8.84 -13.17 -6.75
CA VAL A 31 -8.01 -14.36 -6.51
C VAL A 31 -8.62 -15.25 -5.41
N GLY A 32 -8.43 -16.55 -5.51
CA GLY A 32 -8.93 -17.50 -4.49
C GLY A 32 -10.43 -17.82 -4.58
N GLY A 33 -11.08 -17.57 -5.71
CA GLY A 33 -12.51 -17.86 -5.90
C GLY A 33 -13.43 -16.90 -5.13
N MET A 34 -12.92 -15.74 -4.79
CA MET A 34 -13.69 -14.66 -4.19
C MET A 34 -14.37 -13.79 -5.25
N TRP A 35 -15.39 -13.06 -4.82
CA TRP A 35 -16.08 -12.06 -5.63
C TRP A 35 -16.19 -10.76 -4.84
N ARG A 36 -16.04 -9.60 -5.52
CA ARG A 36 -16.13 -8.28 -4.91
C ARG A 36 -17.11 -7.39 -5.66
N ARG A 37 -17.83 -6.55 -4.93
CA ARG A 37 -18.73 -5.52 -5.49
C ARG A 37 -18.59 -4.22 -4.70
N SER A 38 -18.21 -3.13 -5.38
CA SER A 38 -18.07 -1.80 -4.77
C SER A 38 -19.41 -1.07 -4.68
N PHE A 39 -19.51 -0.14 -3.73
CA PHE A 39 -20.65 0.75 -3.54
C PHE A 39 -20.17 2.20 -3.27
N PRO A 40 -20.74 3.24 -3.96
CA PRO A 40 -21.63 3.07 -5.12
C PRO A 40 -20.91 2.47 -6.32
N GLU A 41 -21.63 1.75 -7.15
CA GLU A 41 -21.08 1.18 -8.39
C GLU A 41 -20.58 2.31 -9.31
N GLY A 42 -19.43 2.08 -9.97
CA GLY A 42 -18.85 3.02 -10.94
C GLY A 42 -18.22 4.26 -10.32
N LYS A 43 -18.01 4.30 -8.99
CA LYS A 43 -17.19 5.33 -8.36
C LYS A 43 -15.78 5.26 -8.93
N ALA A 44 -15.25 6.40 -9.39
CA ALA A 44 -13.86 6.48 -9.82
C ALA A 44 -12.93 6.14 -8.64
N CYS A 45 -11.94 5.29 -8.90
CA CYS A 45 -10.92 4.95 -7.94
C CYS A 45 -9.82 6.01 -8.00
N GLU A 46 -9.69 6.83 -6.97
CA GLU A 46 -8.65 7.86 -6.89
C GLU A 46 -7.31 7.26 -6.43
N SER A 47 -7.34 6.34 -5.48
CA SER A 47 -6.15 5.64 -5.01
C SER A 47 -6.49 4.29 -4.38
N ARG A 48 -5.61 3.31 -4.57
CA ARG A 48 -5.72 1.97 -3.97
C ARG A 48 -4.63 1.76 -2.93
N PRO A 49 -4.92 0.99 -1.88
CA PRO A 49 -3.88 0.59 -0.94
C PRO A 49 -2.83 -0.28 -1.60
N VAL A 50 -1.58 -0.04 -1.24
CA VAL A 50 -0.43 -0.84 -1.68
C VAL A 50 0.25 -1.53 -0.51
N LEU A 51 1.28 -2.30 -0.83
CA LEU A 51 2.07 -3.01 0.17
C LEU A 51 2.67 -2.00 1.18
N GLY A 52 2.34 -2.19 2.44
CA GLY A 52 2.82 -1.35 3.53
C GLY A 52 1.88 -0.23 3.97
N ASP A 53 0.80 0.03 3.22
CA ASP A 53 -0.21 0.98 3.70
C ASP A 53 -0.91 0.46 4.94
N LEU A 54 -1.12 1.34 5.91
CA LEU A 54 -1.98 1.07 7.05
C LEU A 54 -3.42 1.45 6.69
N ILE A 55 -4.29 0.46 6.64
CA ILE A 55 -5.71 0.64 6.34
C ILE A 55 -6.56 0.29 7.55
N HIS A 56 -7.71 0.90 7.61
CA HIS A 56 -8.72 0.62 8.63
C HIS A 56 -9.97 0.04 7.97
N TRP A 57 -10.43 -1.09 8.50
CA TRP A 57 -11.67 -1.74 8.11
C TRP A 57 -12.68 -1.73 9.25
N ASP A 58 -13.86 -1.16 8.94
CA ASP A 58 -15.09 -1.52 9.63
C ASP A 58 -15.75 -2.62 8.83
N TRP A 59 -15.92 -3.80 9.41
CA TRP A 59 -16.45 -4.92 8.65
C TRP A 59 -17.50 -5.74 9.41
N LYS A 60 -18.36 -6.37 8.66
CA LYS A 60 -19.37 -7.31 9.13
C LYS A 60 -19.27 -8.59 8.30
N ALA A 61 -19.32 -9.75 8.95
CA ALA A 61 -19.38 -11.05 8.30
C ALA A 61 -20.76 -11.69 8.47
N PHE A 62 -21.29 -12.16 7.37
CA PHE A 62 -22.57 -12.84 7.27
C PHE A 62 -22.36 -14.22 6.69
N ASP A 63 -23.24 -15.19 7.05
CA ASP A 63 -23.39 -16.40 6.25
C ASP A 63 -24.07 -16.09 4.90
N LEU A 64 -24.19 -17.10 4.03
CA LEU A 64 -24.81 -16.89 2.72
C LEU A 64 -26.34 -16.72 2.79
N ASP A 65 -26.97 -17.09 3.92
CA ASP A 65 -28.38 -16.88 4.19
C ASP A 65 -28.66 -15.45 4.71
N GLY A 66 -27.62 -14.67 4.98
CA GLY A 66 -27.68 -13.27 5.40
C GLY A 66 -27.74 -13.08 6.91
N HIS A 67 -27.48 -14.10 7.73
CA HIS A 67 -27.38 -13.94 9.18
C HIS A 67 -26.04 -13.34 9.54
N LEU A 68 -26.06 -12.25 10.33
CA LEU A 68 -24.87 -11.63 10.88
C LEU A 68 -24.19 -12.59 11.87
N LEU A 69 -22.95 -12.96 11.57
CA LEU A 69 -22.15 -13.85 12.43
C LEU A 69 -21.25 -13.04 13.39
N THR A 70 -20.58 -12.03 12.86
CA THR A 70 -19.73 -11.15 13.66
C THR A 70 -19.50 -9.81 12.96
N LYS A 71 -19.00 -8.85 13.70
CA LYS A 71 -18.51 -7.56 13.20
C LYS A 71 -17.29 -7.15 14.00
N ASP A 72 -16.39 -6.42 13.35
CA ASP A 72 -15.17 -5.90 13.98
C ASP A 72 -14.72 -4.62 13.29
N SER A 73 -13.80 -3.91 13.95
CA SER A 73 -13.18 -2.69 13.49
C SER A 73 -11.69 -2.80 13.79
N GLN A 74 -10.84 -2.83 12.75
CA GLN A 74 -9.41 -3.06 12.93
C GLN A 74 -8.58 -2.37 11.87
N SER A 75 -7.38 -1.97 12.25
CA SER A 75 -6.34 -1.52 11.33
C SER A 75 -5.34 -2.62 11.07
N PHE A 76 -4.81 -2.68 9.85
CA PHE A 76 -3.78 -3.64 9.47
C PHE A 76 -2.95 -3.13 8.28
N LEU A 77 -1.72 -3.63 8.20
CA LEU A 77 -0.81 -3.33 7.09
C LEU A 77 -1.10 -4.21 5.89
N VAL A 78 -1.24 -3.59 4.73
CA VAL A 78 -1.44 -4.31 3.47
C VAL A 78 -0.21 -5.16 3.15
N GLY A 79 -0.41 -6.48 3.13
CA GLY A 79 0.61 -7.47 2.74
C GLY A 79 1.63 -7.84 3.81
N LYS A 80 1.60 -7.25 5.02
CA LYS A 80 2.54 -7.55 6.10
C LYS A 80 1.96 -8.48 7.16
N ASP A 81 0.76 -8.21 7.59
CA ASP A 81 0.12 -8.98 8.64
C ASP A 81 -0.23 -10.40 8.18
N ALA A 82 -0.18 -11.35 9.10
CA ALA A 82 -0.59 -12.74 8.86
C ALA A 82 -2.12 -12.87 8.78
N LEU A 83 -2.71 -12.11 7.87
CA LEU A 83 -4.15 -12.04 7.68
C LEU A 83 -4.67 -13.14 6.76
N PRO A 84 -5.93 -13.56 6.93
CA PRO A 84 -6.62 -14.36 5.92
C PRO A 84 -6.55 -13.73 4.52
N MET A 85 -6.51 -14.56 3.49
CA MET A 85 -6.39 -14.09 2.09
C MET A 85 -7.51 -13.11 1.72
N VAL A 86 -8.71 -13.30 2.26
CA VAL A 86 -9.86 -12.41 2.00
C VAL A 86 -9.54 -10.96 2.36
N PHE A 87 -8.85 -10.70 3.46
CA PHE A 87 -8.46 -9.34 3.85
C PHE A 87 -7.39 -8.78 2.91
N ARG A 88 -6.33 -9.53 2.68
CA ARG A 88 -5.18 -9.07 1.87
C ARG A 88 -5.56 -8.72 0.44
N GLU A 89 -6.29 -9.62 -0.24
CA GLU A 89 -6.58 -9.44 -1.66
C GLU A 89 -7.75 -8.48 -1.90
N SER A 90 -8.73 -8.44 -0.96
CA SER A 90 -9.82 -7.48 -1.07
C SER A 90 -9.36 -6.04 -0.77
N ALA A 91 -8.41 -5.87 0.16
CA ALA A 91 -7.84 -4.57 0.46
C ALA A 91 -7.16 -3.96 -0.77
N LYS A 92 -6.28 -4.72 -1.43
CA LYS A 92 -5.58 -4.27 -2.64
C LYS A 92 -6.51 -3.97 -3.82
N ALA A 93 -7.61 -4.71 -3.93
CA ALA A 93 -8.58 -4.53 -5.01
C ALA A 93 -9.54 -3.36 -4.79
N SER A 94 -9.60 -2.81 -3.57
CA SER A 94 -10.54 -1.76 -3.17
C SER A 94 -9.84 -0.41 -3.06
N CYS A 95 -10.55 0.66 -3.36
CA CYS A 95 -10.03 2.01 -3.18
C CYS A 95 -10.16 2.49 -1.75
N PHE A 96 -9.37 3.48 -1.35
CA PHE A 96 -9.61 4.18 -0.09
C PHE A 96 -11.01 4.83 -0.10
N ASP A 97 -11.62 4.87 1.07
CA ASP A 97 -12.98 5.38 1.28
C ASP A 97 -14.07 4.64 0.50
N ASP A 98 -13.79 3.40 0.08
CA ASP A 98 -14.76 2.51 -0.52
C ASP A 98 -15.58 1.76 0.53
N SER A 99 -16.84 1.54 0.18
CA SER A 99 -17.65 0.50 0.79
C SER A 99 -17.84 -0.61 -0.24
N PHE A 100 -17.66 -1.86 0.16
CA PHE A 100 -17.76 -3.00 -0.75
C PHE A 100 -18.21 -4.26 -0.03
N HIS A 101 -18.77 -5.19 -0.81
CA HIS A 101 -19.03 -6.54 -0.37
C HIS A 101 -18.01 -7.50 -0.96
N VAL A 102 -17.64 -8.51 -0.17
CA VAL A 102 -16.81 -9.64 -0.63
C VAL A 102 -17.49 -10.94 -0.27
N TRP A 103 -17.65 -11.82 -1.25
CA TRP A 103 -18.04 -13.21 -1.05
C TRP A 103 -16.81 -14.08 -1.11
N SER A 104 -16.61 -14.89 -0.09
CA SER A 104 -15.37 -15.62 0.10
C SER A 104 -15.64 -17.09 0.44
N PRO A 105 -14.96 -18.03 -0.24
CA PRO A 105 -14.91 -19.41 0.24
C PRO A 105 -14.30 -19.46 1.64
N SER A 106 -14.74 -20.43 2.43
CA SER A 106 -14.28 -20.58 3.83
C SER A 106 -12.75 -20.69 3.94
N VAL A 107 -12.14 -21.41 3.03
CA VAL A 107 -10.70 -21.73 3.03
C VAL A 107 -9.81 -20.49 2.93
N VAL A 108 -10.24 -19.43 2.22
CA VAL A 108 -9.51 -18.19 2.06
C VAL A 108 -9.91 -17.11 3.09
N ALA A 109 -10.97 -17.36 3.84
CA ALA A 109 -11.40 -16.57 5.00
C ALA A 109 -10.82 -17.17 6.29
N PHE A 110 -11.64 -17.85 7.09
CA PHE A 110 -11.23 -18.37 8.41
C PHE A 110 -11.04 -19.89 8.43
N GLY A 111 -11.16 -20.55 7.28
CA GLY A 111 -10.79 -21.94 7.06
C GLY A 111 -11.47 -22.98 7.94
N PRO A 112 -10.73 -24.07 8.25
CA PRO A 112 -11.27 -25.18 9.02
C PRO A 112 -11.46 -24.89 10.50
N THR A 113 -10.92 -23.81 10.99
CA THR A 113 -11.03 -23.41 12.40
C THR A 113 -12.18 -22.45 12.66
N GLY A 114 -12.55 -21.63 11.66
CA GLY A 114 -13.49 -20.53 11.88
C GLY A 114 -12.97 -19.52 12.90
N ILE A 115 -13.89 -18.83 13.58
CA ILE A 115 -13.63 -18.01 14.78
C ILE A 115 -14.45 -18.61 15.90
N PRO A 116 -13.83 -19.13 16.97
CA PRO A 116 -14.56 -19.74 18.08
C PRO A 116 -15.64 -18.82 18.65
N GLY A 117 -16.86 -19.33 18.74
CA GLY A 117 -18.01 -18.59 19.26
C GLY A 117 -18.64 -17.56 18.32
N ALA A 118 -18.04 -17.30 17.15
CA ALA A 118 -18.54 -16.32 16.19
C ALA A 118 -18.76 -16.92 14.79
N ILE A 119 -17.75 -17.54 14.19
CA ILE A 119 -17.83 -18.09 12.83
C ILE A 119 -17.57 -19.60 12.89
N PRO A 120 -18.55 -20.44 12.49
CA PRO A 120 -18.34 -21.89 12.46
C PRO A 120 -17.21 -22.28 11.49
N PRO A 121 -16.54 -23.43 11.73
CA PRO A 121 -15.60 -24.00 10.75
C PRO A 121 -16.22 -24.19 9.37
N PHE A 122 -15.41 -24.00 8.33
CA PHE A 122 -15.83 -24.22 6.94
C PHE A 122 -17.08 -23.43 6.52
N THR A 123 -17.24 -22.19 6.97
CA THR A 123 -18.35 -21.33 6.61
C THR A 123 -17.92 -20.38 5.49
N PRO A 124 -18.49 -20.47 4.27
CA PRO A 124 -18.35 -19.45 3.26
C PRO A 124 -19.06 -18.18 3.72
N LEU A 125 -18.47 -17.03 3.44
CA LEU A 125 -18.88 -15.76 4.06
C LEU A 125 -19.17 -14.68 3.02
N ARG A 126 -20.07 -13.78 3.38
CA ARG A 126 -20.21 -12.48 2.77
C ARG A 126 -19.73 -11.42 3.77
N PHE A 127 -18.77 -10.62 3.38
CA PHE A 127 -18.32 -9.46 4.14
C PHE A 127 -18.96 -8.19 3.58
N GLU A 128 -19.37 -7.30 4.45
CA GLU A 128 -19.65 -5.90 4.18
C GLU A 128 -18.53 -5.08 4.81
N VAL A 129 -17.83 -4.31 4.01
CA VAL A 129 -16.61 -3.62 4.43
C VAL A 129 -16.70 -2.15 4.07
N ARG A 130 -16.25 -1.29 4.97
CA ARG A 130 -15.85 0.08 4.70
C ARG A 130 -14.35 0.17 4.92
N GLN A 131 -13.61 0.58 3.89
CA GLN A 131 -12.17 0.73 3.91
C GLN A 131 -11.80 2.20 3.95
N THR A 132 -10.99 2.58 4.92
CA THR A 132 -10.44 3.94 5.04
C THR A 132 -8.94 3.85 5.30
N ARG A 133 -8.21 4.94 5.12
CA ARG A 133 -6.86 5.05 5.69
C ARG A 133 -6.98 4.99 7.21
N SER A 134 -5.91 4.54 7.89
CA SER A 134 -5.88 4.57 9.34
C SER A 134 -5.99 6.01 9.82
N LEU A 135 -7.01 6.29 10.64
CA LEU A 135 -7.23 7.62 11.18
C LEU A 135 -6.06 8.10 12.06
N ALA A 136 -5.40 7.17 12.74
CA ALA A 136 -4.26 7.51 13.61
C ALA A 136 -3.09 8.08 12.80
N ASP A 137 -2.79 7.49 11.62
CA ASP A 137 -1.69 7.97 10.78
C ASP A 137 -2.03 9.28 10.08
N VAL A 138 -3.27 9.43 9.60
CA VAL A 138 -3.75 10.67 8.99
C VAL A 138 -3.69 11.81 10.01
N GLN A 139 -4.19 11.59 11.22
CA GLN A 139 -4.16 12.59 12.27
C GLN A 139 -2.72 12.96 12.67
N TRP A 140 -1.85 11.98 12.77
CA TRP A 140 -0.47 12.23 13.13
C TRP A 140 0.30 12.96 12.02
N LEU A 141 0.05 12.64 10.75
CA LEU A 141 0.62 13.38 9.62
C LEU A 141 0.10 14.82 9.58
N ASP A 142 -1.19 15.04 9.85
CA ASP A 142 -1.76 16.39 9.97
C ASP A 142 -1.05 17.19 11.09
N ASP A 143 -0.80 16.56 12.25
CA ASP A 143 -0.07 17.18 13.34
C ASP A 143 1.39 17.53 12.96
N VAL A 144 2.06 16.71 12.14
CA VAL A 144 3.38 17.01 11.57
C VAL A 144 3.30 18.19 10.61
N GLN A 145 2.35 18.19 9.68
CA GLN A 145 2.16 19.27 8.70
C GLN A 145 1.83 20.61 9.37
N GLU A 146 1.08 20.58 10.47
CA GLU A 146 0.76 21.75 11.28
C GLU A 146 1.91 22.16 12.24
N GLY A 147 3.00 21.39 12.30
CA GLY A 147 4.14 21.63 13.18
C GLY A 147 3.88 21.34 14.65
N LYS A 148 2.89 20.54 14.95
CA LYS A 148 2.55 20.09 16.31
C LYS A 148 3.31 18.83 16.73
N ALA A 149 3.74 18.01 15.77
CA ALA A 149 4.55 16.82 15.96
C ALA A 149 5.88 16.92 15.21
N ASP A 150 6.89 16.20 15.70
CA ASP A 150 8.20 16.12 15.07
C ASP A 150 8.19 15.17 13.88
N GLU A 151 8.52 15.68 12.70
CA GLU A 151 8.50 14.96 11.44
C GLU A 151 9.46 13.76 11.40
N SER A 152 10.67 13.94 11.93
CA SER A 152 11.70 12.90 11.98
C SER A 152 11.25 11.71 12.85
N THR A 153 10.72 12.02 14.04
CA THR A 153 10.16 11.02 14.96
C THR A 153 8.98 10.27 14.31
N TRP A 154 8.11 11.00 13.64
CA TRP A 154 6.97 10.40 12.96
C TRP A 154 7.42 9.46 11.84
N LEU A 155 8.30 9.92 10.95
CA LEU A 155 8.77 9.15 9.79
C LEU A 155 9.53 7.90 10.22
N SER A 156 10.40 8.02 11.24
CA SER A 156 11.12 6.87 11.81
C SER A 156 10.16 5.80 12.34
N ALA A 157 9.19 6.21 13.15
CA ALA A 157 8.19 5.30 13.72
C ALA A 157 7.31 4.66 12.65
N TRP A 158 6.93 5.42 11.64
CA TRP A 158 6.14 4.92 10.51
C TRP A 158 6.93 3.88 9.69
N LEU A 159 8.20 4.15 9.34
CA LEU A 159 9.06 3.22 8.60
C LEU A 159 9.35 1.95 9.38
N GLU A 160 9.55 2.05 10.70
CA GLU A 160 9.70 0.89 11.59
C GLU A 160 8.42 0.04 11.60
N HIS A 161 7.25 0.68 11.68
CA HIS A 161 5.97 -0.01 11.67
C HIS A 161 5.68 -0.70 10.32
N VAL A 162 6.01 -0.04 9.20
CA VAL A 162 5.83 -0.59 7.84
C VAL A 162 6.83 -1.72 7.54
N GLU A 163 7.94 -1.82 8.29
CA GLU A 163 8.98 -2.84 8.12
C GLU A 163 9.49 -2.98 6.67
N VAL A 164 9.84 -1.90 6.00
CA VAL A 164 10.30 -1.91 4.60
C VAL A 164 11.51 -2.84 4.45
N PRO A 165 11.44 -3.89 3.61
CA PRO A 165 12.53 -4.86 3.49
C PRO A 165 13.82 -4.22 2.98
N GLY A 166 14.95 -4.48 3.64
CA GLY A 166 16.25 -3.97 3.20
C GLY A 166 16.42 -2.46 3.31
N LEU A 167 15.55 -1.78 4.05
CA LEU A 167 15.65 -0.36 4.32
C LEU A 167 16.93 -0.07 5.10
N LYS A 168 17.67 0.96 4.67
CA LYS A 168 18.89 1.45 5.33
C LYS A 168 18.69 2.92 5.68
N GLU A 169 18.95 3.27 6.92
CA GLU A 169 19.06 4.68 7.31
C GLU A 169 20.43 5.21 6.87
N ILE A 170 20.44 6.28 6.05
CA ILE A 170 21.66 6.87 5.50
C ILE A 170 21.95 8.27 6.08
N GLU A 171 20.92 8.92 6.62
CA GLU A 171 21.07 10.10 7.48
C GLU A 171 20.14 9.93 8.69
N PRO A 172 20.71 9.94 9.93
CA PRO A 172 19.96 9.63 11.14
C PRO A 172 18.70 10.48 11.32
N GLY A 173 17.55 9.83 11.42
CA GLY A 173 16.24 10.45 11.60
C GLY A 173 15.69 11.18 10.39
N HIS A 174 16.40 11.24 9.26
CA HIS A 174 16.03 12.11 8.15
C HIS A 174 15.94 11.43 6.79
N VAL A 175 16.83 10.48 6.47
CA VAL A 175 16.86 9.85 5.15
C VAL A 175 17.06 8.35 5.26
N TRP A 176 16.16 7.59 4.64
CA TRP A 176 16.23 6.14 4.51
C TRP A 176 16.18 5.75 3.03
N MET A 177 16.81 4.65 2.69
CA MET A 177 16.88 4.17 1.33
C MET A 177 16.67 2.65 1.26
N GLN A 178 15.95 2.22 0.23
CA GLN A 178 15.80 0.82 -0.18
C GLN A 178 16.34 0.67 -1.61
N ILE A 179 17.30 -0.24 -1.80
CA ILE A 179 17.85 -0.56 -3.13
C ILE A 179 17.05 -1.73 -3.70
N HIS A 180 16.51 -1.57 -4.90
CA HIS A 180 15.77 -2.59 -5.62
C HIS A 180 16.65 -3.29 -6.67
N GLU A 181 17.55 -2.51 -7.31
CA GLU A 181 18.44 -3.01 -8.34
C GLU A 181 19.80 -2.31 -8.25
N GLU A 182 20.86 -3.08 -8.37
CA GLU A 182 22.24 -2.58 -8.45
C GLU A 182 22.72 -2.61 -9.89
N GLY A 183 23.48 -1.60 -10.28
CA GLY A 183 24.08 -1.45 -11.60
C GLY A 183 25.56 -1.15 -11.52
N LEU A 184 26.10 -0.58 -12.59
CA LEU A 184 27.47 -0.08 -12.58
C LEU A 184 27.54 1.22 -11.76
N PRO A 185 28.57 1.37 -10.91
CA PRO A 185 28.72 2.58 -10.11
C PRO A 185 28.74 3.85 -10.94
N LEU A 186 28.04 4.87 -10.46
CA LEU A 186 28.02 6.21 -11.02
C LEU A 186 29.42 6.84 -11.00
N GLN A 187 29.77 7.54 -12.05
CA GLN A 187 31.04 8.27 -12.16
C GLN A 187 30.83 9.77 -12.15
N LEU A 188 31.68 10.48 -11.44
CA LEU A 188 31.63 11.94 -11.38
C LEU A 188 31.72 12.56 -12.79
N GLY A 189 30.80 13.44 -13.13
CA GLY A 189 30.71 14.09 -14.44
C GLY A 189 29.99 13.27 -15.51
N GLU A 190 29.52 12.05 -15.19
CA GLU A 190 28.70 11.25 -16.11
C GLU A 190 27.30 11.87 -16.19
N THR A 191 26.75 11.96 -17.42
CA THR A 191 25.39 12.41 -17.65
C THR A 191 24.46 11.21 -17.86
N MET A 192 23.38 11.18 -17.11
CA MET A 192 22.40 10.10 -17.05
C MET A 192 21.00 10.65 -17.35
N ILE A 193 20.10 9.79 -17.81
CA ILE A 193 18.67 10.06 -17.76
C ILE A 193 18.15 9.53 -16.44
N LEU A 194 17.65 10.43 -15.62
CA LEU A 194 17.05 10.12 -14.32
C LEU A 194 15.53 10.20 -14.44
N GLU A 195 14.86 9.12 -14.06
CA GLU A 195 13.42 9.06 -13.88
C GLU A 195 13.11 9.18 -12.39
N ILE A 196 12.29 10.15 -12.02
CA ILE A 196 11.91 10.42 -10.63
C ILE A 196 10.39 10.42 -10.53
N GLN A 197 9.89 9.67 -9.58
CA GLN A 197 8.52 9.81 -9.10
C GLN A 197 8.54 10.27 -7.66
N THR A 198 7.68 11.23 -7.36
CA THR A 198 7.61 11.87 -6.04
C THR A 198 6.22 11.68 -5.46
N HIS A 199 6.16 11.16 -4.24
CA HIS A 199 4.91 10.90 -3.55
C HIS A 199 4.99 11.43 -2.12
N ASP A 200 3.84 11.78 -1.53
CA ASP A 200 3.81 11.84 -0.08
C ASP A 200 4.00 10.41 0.47
N VAL A 201 4.56 10.29 1.65
CA VAL A 201 4.95 8.99 2.21
C VAL A 201 3.78 8.05 2.44
N LEU A 202 2.57 8.57 2.61
CA LEU A 202 1.33 7.80 2.76
C LEU A 202 0.64 7.50 1.42
N TRP A 203 1.19 8.00 0.30
CA TRP A 203 0.60 7.75 -0.99
C TRP A 203 0.96 6.35 -1.49
N SER A 204 -0.04 5.68 -2.03
CA SER A 204 -0.10 4.22 -2.09
C SER A 204 0.08 3.62 -3.48
N ASP A 205 0.79 4.25 -4.40
CA ASP A 205 1.05 3.66 -5.71
C ASP A 205 2.48 3.14 -5.81
N THR A 206 2.66 1.83 -5.61
CA THR A 206 3.98 1.18 -5.67
C THR A 206 4.32 0.61 -7.04
N ASP A 207 3.36 0.54 -7.96
CA ASP A 207 3.59 0.04 -9.32
C ASP A 207 4.19 1.11 -10.22
N SER A 208 4.33 2.33 -9.73
CA SER A 208 4.72 3.50 -10.50
C SER A 208 6.14 3.46 -11.08
N LEU A 209 7.09 2.76 -10.46
CA LEU A 209 8.44 2.56 -11.05
C LEU A 209 8.43 1.77 -12.37
N HIS A 210 7.32 1.14 -12.72
CA HIS A 210 7.22 0.27 -13.88
C HIS A 210 6.39 0.88 -15.02
N ASP A 211 5.57 1.89 -14.75
CA ASP A 211 4.58 2.39 -15.73
C ASP A 211 5.05 3.60 -16.55
N GLY A 212 6.27 4.11 -16.34
CA GLY A 212 6.87 5.15 -17.19
C GLY A 212 6.28 6.55 -17.04
N ASP A 213 5.56 6.82 -15.95
CA ASP A 213 4.96 8.14 -15.67
C ASP A 213 5.86 9.05 -14.81
N GLY A 214 7.13 8.66 -14.59
CA GLY A 214 8.11 9.45 -13.87
C GLY A 214 8.56 10.70 -14.64
N GLN A 215 8.93 11.75 -13.92
CA GLN A 215 9.58 12.90 -14.51
C GLN A 215 10.98 12.51 -14.99
N LEU A 216 11.22 12.64 -16.29
CA LEU A 216 12.54 12.41 -16.88
C LEU A 216 13.36 13.71 -16.85
N MET A 217 14.61 13.61 -16.43
CA MET A 217 15.54 14.71 -16.47
C MET A 217 16.96 14.27 -16.80
N ASP A 218 17.70 15.12 -17.50
CA ASP A 218 19.14 14.95 -17.65
C ASP A 218 19.83 15.33 -16.33
N TRP A 219 20.59 14.40 -15.79
CA TRP A 219 21.32 14.59 -14.54
C TRP A 219 22.80 14.32 -14.74
N THR A 220 23.64 15.24 -14.31
CA THR A 220 25.10 15.07 -14.33
C THR A 220 25.62 14.79 -12.92
N VAL A 221 26.17 13.61 -12.71
CA VAL A 221 26.64 13.12 -11.42
C VAL A 221 27.66 14.08 -10.80
N GLY A 222 27.37 14.53 -9.58
CA GLY A 222 28.23 15.44 -8.81
C GLY A 222 28.07 16.92 -9.17
N THR A 223 27.13 17.30 -10.03
CA THR A 223 26.77 18.71 -10.21
C THR A 223 25.83 19.11 -9.06
N PRO A 224 26.19 20.11 -8.26
CA PRO A 224 25.39 20.52 -7.11
C PRO A 224 24.06 21.15 -7.55
N ASP A 225 23.10 21.10 -6.65
CA ASP A 225 21.76 21.74 -6.77
C ASP A 225 20.90 21.23 -7.93
N GLN A 226 21.22 20.08 -8.52
CA GLN A 226 20.35 19.43 -9.52
C GLN A 226 19.28 18.55 -8.87
N LEU A 227 19.55 18.00 -7.72
CA LEU A 227 18.66 17.14 -6.96
C LEU A 227 18.41 17.71 -5.57
N VAL A 228 17.32 17.29 -4.94
CA VAL A 228 17.11 17.58 -3.51
C VAL A 228 18.15 16.83 -2.67
N LYS A 229 18.45 17.36 -1.48
CA LYS A 229 19.53 16.86 -0.60
C LYS A 229 19.48 15.36 -0.36
N ALA A 230 18.28 14.81 -0.14
CA ALA A 230 18.12 13.37 0.10
C ALA A 230 18.57 12.52 -1.10
N LEU A 231 18.32 12.98 -2.32
CA LEU A 231 18.69 12.25 -3.53
C LEU A 231 20.19 12.39 -3.83
N GLU A 232 20.77 13.57 -3.60
CA GLU A 232 22.22 13.76 -3.70
C GLU A 232 22.97 12.86 -2.71
N LEU A 233 22.48 12.78 -1.45
CA LEU A 233 23.07 11.89 -0.44
C LEU A 233 22.95 10.42 -0.86
N SER A 234 21.78 9.99 -1.31
CA SER A 234 21.52 8.58 -1.68
C SER A 234 22.42 8.12 -2.82
N THR A 235 22.55 8.94 -3.88
CA THR A 235 23.38 8.62 -5.06
C THR A 235 24.87 8.67 -4.78
N THR A 236 25.31 9.48 -3.83
CA THR A 236 26.72 9.53 -3.40
C THR A 236 27.09 8.43 -2.44
N THR A 237 26.18 8.04 -1.54
CA THR A 237 26.42 6.97 -0.56
C THR A 237 26.39 5.57 -1.20
N HIS A 238 25.52 5.39 -2.18
CA HIS A 238 25.33 4.12 -2.91
C HIS A 238 25.34 4.35 -4.44
N PRO A 239 26.50 4.66 -5.01
CA PRO A 239 26.61 4.95 -6.45
C PRO A 239 26.28 3.76 -7.36
N GLU A 240 26.27 2.53 -6.82
CA GLU A 240 25.89 1.31 -7.52
C GLU A 240 24.37 1.08 -7.61
N ALA A 241 23.57 1.77 -6.80
CA ALA A 241 22.14 1.60 -6.81
C ALA A 241 21.53 2.18 -8.10
N GLN A 242 20.87 1.37 -8.92
CA GLN A 242 20.28 1.77 -10.20
C GLN A 242 18.77 2.02 -10.10
N VAL A 243 18.08 1.28 -9.23
CA VAL A 243 16.66 1.45 -8.91
C VAL A 243 16.53 1.48 -7.40
N LEU A 244 16.00 2.56 -6.86
CA LEU A 244 15.89 2.74 -5.42
C LEU A 244 14.65 3.54 -5.02
N THR A 245 14.22 3.34 -3.79
CA THR A 245 13.24 4.18 -3.11
C THR A 245 13.92 4.92 -1.98
N VAL A 246 13.70 6.23 -1.89
CA VAL A 246 14.20 7.10 -0.82
C VAL A 246 13.03 7.68 -0.05
N PHE A 247 13.06 7.53 1.27
CA PHE A 247 12.14 8.19 2.19
C PHE A 247 12.90 9.28 2.93
N CYS A 248 12.33 10.46 3.01
CA CYS A 248 12.99 11.54 3.74
C CYS A 248 12.02 12.53 4.35
N THR A 249 12.51 13.25 5.36
CA THR A 249 11.80 14.40 5.92
C THR A 249 11.77 15.56 4.92
N SER A 250 10.81 16.45 5.08
CA SER A 250 10.64 17.63 4.21
C SER A 250 11.89 18.50 4.15
N GLU A 251 12.64 18.61 5.24
CA GLU A 251 13.92 19.37 5.30
C GLU A 251 14.96 18.87 4.28
N TRP A 252 14.94 17.58 3.98
CA TRP A 252 15.83 16.93 3.02
C TRP A 252 15.26 16.88 1.60
N ALA A 253 14.00 17.31 1.43
CA ALA A 253 13.30 17.38 0.15
C ALA A 253 12.91 18.83 -0.19
N PHE A 254 11.67 19.20 0.05
CA PHE A 254 11.06 20.45 -0.41
C PHE A 254 10.92 21.52 0.69
N GLY A 255 11.45 21.25 1.87
CA GLY A 255 11.45 22.19 3.00
C GLY A 255 10.08 22.38 3.66
N ALA A 256 10.01 23.45 4.48
CA ALA A 256 8.83 23.74 5.27
C ALA A 256 7.61 24.21 4.45
N ASP A 257 7.82 24.64 3.21
CA ASP A 257 6.76 25.21 2.37
C ASP A 257 6.13 24.14 1.44
N GLY A 258 6.83 23.03 1.20
CA GLY A 258 6.41 22.02 0.25
C GLY A 258 6.43 22.50 -1.21
N VAL A 259 5.65 21.84 -2.08
CA VAL A 259 5.43 22.23 -3.48
C VAL A 259 3.91 22.16 -3.77
N PRO A 260 3.15 23.19 -3.42
CA PRO A 260 1.70 23.20 -3.55
C PRO A 260 1.20 22.95 -4.98
N GLU A 261 1.96 23.39 -5.98
CA GLU A 261 1.69 23.21 -7.40
C GLU A 261 1.70 21.72 -7.82
N SER A 262 2.48 20.90 -7.11
CA SER A 262 2.58 19.44 -7.30
C SER A 262 1.76 18.66 -6.26
N GLY A 263 0.96 19.33 -5.45
CA GLY A 263 0.13 18.69 -4.41
C GLY A 263 0.88 18.32 -3.14
N ILE A 264 2.18 18.62 -3.03
CA ILE A 264 3.00 18.33 -1.84
C ILE A 264 2.81 19.45 -0.83
N LYS A 265 2.17 19.14 0.28
CA LYS A 265 1.90 20.11 1.36
C LYS A 265 3.18 20.48 2.11
N ALA A 266 3.09 21.57 2.87
CA ALA A 266 4.13 21.97 3.81
C ALA A 266 4.50 20.84 4.78
N ARG A 267 5.79 20.73 5.12
CA ARG A 267 6.29 19.76 6.11
C ARG A 267 5.82 18.32 5.89
N THR A 268 5.67 17.93 4.63
CA THR A 268 5.27 16.57 4.27
C THR A 268 6.51 15.70 4.06
N PRO A 269 6.69 14.60 4.80
CA PRO A 269 7.68 13.59 4.48
C PRO A 269 7.42 13.04 3.09
N VAL A 270 8.47 12.78 2.34
CA VAL A 270 8.38 12.44 0.91
C VAL A 270 8.99 11.07 0.64
N ARG A 271 8.38 10.36 -0.28
CA ARG A 271 8.93 9.17 -0.92
C ARG A 271 9.33 9.53 -2.35
N PHE A 272 10.56 9.19 -2.72
CA PHE A 272 11.04 9.23 -4.09
C PHE A 272 11.30 7.82 -4.59
N ASP A 273 10.78 7.51 -5.76
CA ASP A 273 11.16 6.32 -6.51
C ASP A 273 12.02 6.75 -7.69
N LEU A 274 13.22 6.18 -7.80
CA LEU A 274 14.23 6.60 -8.75
C LEU A 274 14.73 5.44 -9.58
N ARG A 275 14.95 5.73 -10.86
CA ARG A 275 15.66 4.88 -11.81
C ARG A 275 16.54 5.74 -12.69
N TRP A 276 17.75 5.27 -13.00
CA TRP A 276 18.58 5.91 -14.01
C TRP A 276 19.07 4.96 -15.08
N THR A 277 19.24 5.52 -16.26
CA THR A 277 19.77 4.83 -17.43
C THR A 277 20.88 5.65 -18.06
N ARG A 278 21.88 4.93 -18.61
CA ARG A 278 22.99 5.50 -19.38
C ARG A 278 22.58 5.77 -20.83
#